data_55d655354258bbba1e02e93753c49932
#
_entry.id   55d655354258bbba1e02e93753c49932
#
_cell.length_a   1.000
_cell.length_b   1.000
_cell.length_c   1.000
_cell.angle_alpha   90.00
_cell.angle_beta   90.00
_cell.angle_gamma   90.00
#
_symmetry.space_group_name_H-M   'P 1'
#
loop_
_entity.id
_entity.type
_entity.pdbx_description
1 polymer ?
#
loop_
_entity_poly.entity_id
_entity_poly.type
_entity_poly.pdbx_seq_one_letter_code
_entity_poly.pdbx_strand_id
1 'polypeptide(L)'
;MKRLKILVCAILSLVFALSFAACSSGGDKNGTSDVTPNEPLAGESKILVTYFSWSSSHNTQTMAEYVAEATGGEIFRIIPETEYSTNYSEVVNKAQEEKNANARPALKEDISAEQFAAYDVIFVGYPIWWYDAPMIIYTFLESHDFSGKTIVPFATSGGSGLNEESKFRLVTGAEVKDGLCISSFSAGNSSKTRVENWVTGLGYHK
;
A
#
# COMPACT_ATOMS: atom_id res chain seq x y z
N MET A 1 9.84 39.93 -35.38
CA MET A 1 10.03 39.54 -36.82
C MET A 1 10.84 38.25 -36.85
N LYS A 2 10.43 37.29 -37.62
CA LYS A 2 10.96 35.94 -37.98
C LYS A 2 10.30 34.82 -37.17
N ARG A 3 9.25 34.28 -37.71
CA ARG A 3 8.90 33.24 -38.74
C ARG A 3 8.87 31.87 -38.06
N LEU A 4 7.70 31.45 -37.71
CA LEU A 4 6.79 30.36 -38.15
C LEU A 4 7.47 29.33 -39.08
N LYS A 5 7.62 28.08 -38.64
CA LYS A 5 7.70 26.91 -39.52
C LYS A 5 6.73 25.83 -39.02
N ILE A 6 5.63 25.75 -39.71
CA ILE A 6 4.68 24.65 -39.76
C ILE A 6 5.36 23.53 -40.54
N LEU A 7 5.36 22.31 -40.05
CA LEU A 7 5.62 21.14 -40.84
C LEU A 7 4.47 20.15 -40.66
N VAL A 8 3.68 20.07 -41.72
CA VAL A 8 2.60 19.11 -42.00
C VAL A 8 3.24 17.89 -42.65
N CYS A 9 2.98 16.69 -42.19
CA CYS A 9 3.10 15.42 -42.93
C CYS A 9 2.07 14.46 -42.35
N ALA A 10 0.98 14.35 -42.99
CA ALA A 10 0.58 13.45 -44.06
C ALA A 10 0.21 12.03 -43.52
N ILE A 11 -1.06 11.81 -43.62
CA ILE A 11 -1.89 10.62 -43.44
C ILE A 11 -1.42 9.50 -44.38
N LEU A 12 -1.30 8.28 -43.86
CA LEU A 12 -1.37 7.09 -44.69
C LEU A 12 -2.33 6.08 -44.09
N SER A 13 -3.52 6.08 -44.65
CA SER A 13 -4.57 5.10 -44.44
C SER A 13 -4.20 3.81 -45.17
N LEU A 14 -4.16 2.67 -44.51
CA LEU A 14 -4.16 1.38 -45.18
C LEU A 14 -5.38 0.58 -44.69
N VAL A 15 -6.37 0.56 -45.57
CA VAL A 15 -7.57 -0.29 -45.50
C VAL A 15 -7.13 -1.68 -45.93
N PHE A 16 -7.36 -2.69 -45.13
CA PHE A 16 -7.29 -4.09 -45.58
C PHE A 16 -8.68 -4.72 -45.42
N ALA A 17 -9.24 -5.05 -46.58
CA ALA A 17 -10.58 -5.53 -46.73
C ALA A 17 -10.69 -7.04 -46.50
N LEU A 18 -11.84 -7.40 -45.98
CA LEU A 18 -12.50 -8.69 -45.79
C LEU A 18 -12.19 -9.79 -46.80
N SER A 19 -12.12 -11.02 -46.27
CA SER A 19 -12.64 -12.19 -47.00
C SER A 19 -13.38 -13.09 -46.01
N PHE A 20 -14.70 -13.13 -46.12
CA PHE A 20 -15.58 -14.13 -45.58
C PHE A 20 -15.48 -15.43 -46.37
N ALA A 21 -15.27 -16.53 -45.71
CA ALA A 21 -15.66 -17.84 -46.24
C ALA A 21 -16.42 -18.59 -45.16
N ALA A 22 -17.71 -18.71 -45.36
CA ALA A 22 -18.57 -19.59 -44.59
C ALA A 22 -18.48 -21.02 -45.12
N CYS A 23 -18.31 -22.00 -44.23
CA CYS A 23 -18.78 -23.37 -44.48
C CYS A 23 -19.28 -23.99 -43.19
N SER A 24 -20.46 -24.50 -43.32
CA SER A 24 -21.38 -25.14 -42.34
C SER A 24 -20.98 -26.58 -41.99
N SER A 25 -21.42 -26.96 -40.81
CA SER A 25 -21.93 -28.23 -40.33
C SER A 25 -21.03 -29.17 -39.53
N GLY A 26 -21.57 -29.57 -38.36
CA GLY A 26 -21.25 -30.82 -37.70
C GLY A 26 -20.81 -30.66 -36.23
N GLY A 27 -21.74 -30.94 -35.30
CA GLY A 27 -21.56 -30.77 -33.87
C GLY A 27 -20.45 -31.62 -33.26
N ASP A 28 -19.89 -31.12 -32.19
CA ASP A 28 -19.84 -31.90 -30.94
C ASP A 28 -19.48 -30.94 -29.77
N LYS A 29 -20.10 -31.27 -28.63
CA LYS A 29 -19.98 -30.54 -27.39
C LYS A 29 -18.60 -30.76 -26.78
N ASN A 30 -17.82 -29.74 -26.61
CA ASN A 30 -16.85 -29.67 -25.51
C ASN A 30 -16.60 -28.20 -25.17
N GLY A 31 -16.98 -27.81 -23.95
CA GLY A 31 -16.83 -26.46 -23.44
C GLY A 31 -15.35 -26.12 -23.30
N THR A 32 -14.87 -25.27 -24.17
CA THR A 32 -13.59 -24.60 -23.99
C THR A 32 -13.90 -23.23 -23.39
N SER A 33 -13.61 -23.10 -22.11
CA SER A 33 -13.61 -21.84 -21.39
C SER A 33 -12.63 -20.91 -22.10
N ASP A 34 -13.13 -19.82 -22.62
CA ASP A 34 -12.33 -18.70 -23.10
C ASP A 34 -11.56 -18.14 -21.92
N VAL A 35 -10.27 -18.47 -21.84
CA VAL A 35 -9.36 -17.95 -20.82
C VAL A 35 -8.89 -16.59 -21.33
N THR A 36 -9.50 -15.54 -20.81
CA THR A 36 -8.93 -14.17 -20.90
C THR A 36 -7.52 -14.19 -20.30
N PRO A 37 -6.51 -13.60 -20.96
CA PRO A 37 -5.15 -13.58 -20.43
C PRO A 37 -5.05 -12.69 -19.18
N ASN A 38 -4.68 -13.31 -18.07
CA ASN A 38 -3.98 -12.75 -16.93
C ASN A 38 -4.56 -11.48 -16.25
N GLU A 39 -5.54 -11.67 -15.37
CA GLU A 39 -5.43 -11.03 -14.06
C GLU A 39 -4.57 -11.93 -13.17
N PRO A 40 -3.54 -11.41 -12.46
CA PRO A 40 -2.82 -12.19 -11.47
C PRO A 40 -3.81 -12.67 -10.43
N LEU A 41 -3.87 -13.96 -10.19
CA LEU A 41 -4.65 -14.52 -9.09
C LEU A 41 -4.14 -13.89 -7.79
N ALA A 42 -5.05 -13.36 -6.97
CA ALA A 42 -4.75 -12.70 -5.69
C ALA A 42 -3.93 -13.56 -4.68
N GLY A 43 -3.52 -14.75 -5.06
CA GLY A 43 -2.68 -15.66 -4.29
C GLY A 43 -1.18 -15.62 -4.59
N GLU A 44 -0.72 -14.82 -5.56
CA GLU A 44 0.69 -14.76 -5.98
C GLU A 44 1.38 -13.43 -5.66
N SER A 45 0.68 -12.42 -5.14
CA SER A 45 1.27 -11.12 -4.81
C SER A 45 2.25 -11.24 -3.65
N LYS A 46 3.48 -10.77 -3.84
CA LYS A 46 4.46 -10.69 -2.76
C LYS A 46 4.11 -9.52 -1.83
N ILE A 47 3.89 -9.83 -0.55
CA ILE A 47 3.37 -8.87 0.43
C ILE A 47 4.45 -8.47 1.42
N LEU A 48 4.59 -7.17 1.65
CA LEU A 48 5.39 -6.60 2.71
C LEU A 48 4.48 -5.93 3.75
N VAL A 49 4.69 -6.22 5.02
CA VAL A 49 3.99 -5.58 6.14
C VAL A 49 4.96 -4.67 6.86
N THR A 50 4.89 -3.37 6.59
CA THR A 50 5.72 -2.38 7.26
C THR A 50 4.97 -1.74 8.40
N TYR A 51 5.66 -1.38 9.48
CA TYR A 51 5.02 -0.67 10.57
C TYR A 51 5.99 0.16 11.42
N PHE A 52 5.47 1.24 11.97
CA PHE A 52 6.06 1.98 13.08
C PHE A 52 5.23 1.75 14.35
N SER A 53 5.88 1.48 15.47
CA SER A 53 5.24 1.32 16.77
C SER A 53 6.11 1.93 17.87
N TRP A 54 5.52 2.83 18.68
CA TRP A 54 6.25 3.56 19.73
C TRP A 54 5.88 3.10 21.13
N SER A 55 4.60 2.93 21.43
CA SER A 55 4.13 2.71 22.82
C SER A 55 4.62 1.38 23.39
N SER A 56 4.80 1.35 24.72
CA SER A 56 5.16 0.12 25.45
C SER A 56 4.11 -1.00 25.38
N SER A 57 2.88 -0.68 24.98
CA SER A 57 1.83 -1.66 24.72
C SER A 57 2.01 -2.38 23.39
N HIS A 58 2.91 -1.91 22.51
CA HIS A 58 3.20 -2.51 21.20
C HIS A 58 1.98 -2.75 20.31
N ASN A 59 0.91 -1.97 20.49
CA ASN A 59 -0.38 -2.20 19.82
C ASN A 59 -0.26 -2.27 18.28
N THR A 60 0.45 -1.32 17.65
CA THR A 60 0.64 -1.33 16.20
C THR A 60 1.51 -2.50 15.75
N GLN A 61 2.52 -2.88 16.53
CA GLN A 61 3.33 -4.07 16.27
C GLN A 61 2.46 -5.32 16.29
N THR A 62 1.66 -5.54 17.33
CA THR A 62 0.77 -6.69 17.44
C THR A 62 -0.23 -6.74 16.27
N MET A 63 -0.75 -5.58 15.86
CA MET A 63 -1.63 -5.52 14.70
C MET A 63 -0.90 -5.89 13.42
N ALA A 64 0.36 -5.46 13.24
CA ALA A 64 1.20 -5.84 12.09
C ALA A 64 1.49 -7.35 12.06
N GLU A 65 1.74 -7.96 13.23
CA GLU A 65 1.92 -9.40 13.36
C GLU A 65 0.65 -10.16 12.94
N TYR A 66 -0.55 -9.68 13.30
CA TYR A 66 -1.81 -10.27 12.84
C TYR A 66 -2.00 -10.13 11.32
N VAL A 67 -1.65 -8.97 10.74
CA VAL A 67 -1.68 -8.78 9.28
C VAL A 67 -0.73 -9.74 8.58
N ALA A 68 0.50 -9.86 9.06
CA ALA A 68 1.50 -10.77 8.48
C ALA A 68 1.08 -12.25 8.60
N GLU A 69 0.51 -12.63 9.73
CA GLU A 69 -0.03 -13.98 9.91
C GLU A 69 -1.17 -14.28 8.94
N ALA A 70 -2.10 -13.33 8.75
CA ALA A 70 -3.24 -13.50 7.85
C ALA A 70 -2.84 -13.49 6.37
N THR A 71 -1.85 -12.70 5.98
CA THR A 71 -1.41 -12.54 4.59
C THR A 71 -0.28 -13.47 4.17
N GLY A 72 0.52 -13.96 5.12
CA GLY A 72 1.80 -14.60 4.85
C GLY A 72 2.91 -13.62 4.46
N GLY A 73 2.69 -12.31 4.61
CA GLY A 73 3.63 -11.25 4.25
C GLY A 73 4.87 -11.20 5.14
N GLU A 74 5.97 -10.70 4.58
CA GLU A 74 7.20 -10.43 5.31
C GLU A 74 7.05 -9.16 6.16
N ILE A 75 7.63 -9.13 7.37
CA ILE A 75 7.54 -7.98 8.27
C ILE A 75 8.80 -7.11 8.18
N PHE A 76 8.60 -5.79 8.08
CA PHE A 76 9.66 -4.79 8.21
C PHE A 76 9.25 -3.72 9.23
N ARG A 77 10.03 -3.55 10.30
CA ARG A 77 9.80 -2.53 11.30
C ARG A 77 10.50 -1.23 10.92
N ILE A 78 9.75 -0.15 10.79
CA ILE A 78 10.27 1.20 10.62
C ILE A 78 10.78 1.70 11.96
N ILE A 79 12.09 2.00 12.05
CA ILE A 79 12.76 2.46 13.28
C ILE A 79 13.38 3.82 12.99
N PRO A 80 13.12 4.86 13.80
CA PRO A 80 13.78 6.14 13.68
C PRO A 80 15.26 6.02 14.08
N GLU A 81 16.14 6.76 13.40
CA GLU A 81 17.56 6.86 13.79
C GLU A 81 17.72 7.46 15.19
N THR A 82 16.94 8.50 15.48
CA THR A 82 16.82 9.06 16.84
C THR A 82 15.55 8.55 17.47
N GLU A 83 15.67 7.75 18.53
CA GLU A 83 14.52 7.19 19.23
C GLU A 83 13.66 8.29 19.88
N TYR A 84 12.35 8.12 19.79
CA TYR A 84 11.42 8.99 20.51
C TYR A 84 11.50 8.73 22.01
N SER A 85 11.30 9.78 22.81
CA SER A 85 11.24 9.66 24.27
C SER A 85 10.17 8.64 24.71
N THR A 86 10.43 7.96 25.82
CA THR A 86 9.43 7.12 26.49
C THR A 86 8.41 7.94 27.27
N ASN A 87 8.67 9.24 27.48
CA ASN A 87 7.73 10.15 28.13
C ASN A 87 6.64 10.58 27.14
N TYR A 88 5.38 10.33 27.51
CA TYR A 88 4.23 10.62 26.64
C TYR A 88 4.14 12.10 26.25
N SER A 89 4.34 13.03 27.18
CA SER A 89 4.23 14.46 26.90
C SER A 89 5.33 14.94 25.95
N GLU A 90 6.54 14.42 26.09
CA GLU A 90 7.67 14.75 25.20
C GLU A 90 7.42 14.25 23.79
N VAL A 91 6.92 13.02 23.62
CA VAL A 91 6.64 12.48 22.29
C VAL A 91 5.45 13.18 21.64
N VAL A 92 4.43 13.56 22.40
CA VAL A 92 3.30 14.34 21.87
C VAL A 92 3.75 15.68 21.32
N ASN A 93 4.63 16.41 22.06
CA ASN A 93 5.18 17.68 21.59
C ASN A 93 6.08 17.48 20.38
N LYS A 94 6.97 16.49 20.41
CA LYS A 94 7.87 16.17 19.30
C LYS A 94 7.10 15.81 18.03
N ALA A 95 6.06 14.98 18.14
CA ALA A 95 5.20 14.60 17.02
C ALA A 95 4.49 15.81 16.42
N GLN A 96 4.03 16.76 17.25
CA GLN A 96 3.40 17.98 16.76
C GLN A 96 4.40 18.92 16.06
N GLU A 97 5.61 19.07 16.61
CA GLU A 97 6.70 19.82 15.98
C GLU A 97 7.05 19.25 14.61
N GLU A 98 7.23 17.94 14.52
CA GLU A 98 7.54 17.26 13.27
C GLU A 98 6.43 17.44 12.23
N LYS A 99 5.17 17.27 12.65
CA LYS A 99 4.03 17.50 11.76
C LYS A 99 3.96 18.95 11.26
N ASN A 100 4.12 19.93 12.13
CA ASN A 100 4.07 21.35 11.78
C ASN A 100 5.21 21.75 10.85
N ALA A 101 6.38 21.16 11.03
CA ALA A 101 7.56 21.37 10.19
C ALA A 101 7.54 20.52 8.91
N ASN A 102 6.56 19.65 8.71
CA ASN A 102 6.56 18.62 7.67
C ASN A 102 7.90 17.87 7.63
N ALA A 103 8.43 17.50 8.80
CA ALA A 103 9.73 16.90 8.98
C ALA A 103 9.81 15.50 8.35
N ARG A 104 11.04 15.07 8.07
CA ARG A 104 11.33 13.69 7.61
C ARG A 104 12.39 13.09 8.54
N PRO A 105 11.99 12.56 9.71
CA PRO A 105 12.92 11.89 10.62
C PRO A 105 13.66 10.77 9.88
N ALA A 106 14.97 10.68 10.07
CA ALA A 106 15.77 9.66 9.41
C ALA A 106 15.44 8.26 9.91
N LEU A 107 15.51 7.27 9.02
CA LEU A 107 15.37 5.85 9.33
C LEU A 107 16.71 5.32 9.86
N LYS A 108 16.69 4.49 10.90
CA LYS A 108 17.87 3.80 11.42
C LYS A 108 18.40 2.75 10.45
N GLU A 109 17.48 2.04 9.86
CA GLU A 109 17.70 1.00 8.84
C GLU A 109 16.59 1.14 7.81
N ASP A 110 16.89 0.78 6.57
CA ASP A 110 15.92 0.80 5.50
C ASP A 110 16.04 -0.46 4.64
N ILE A 111 14.96 -0.84 3.98
CA ILE A 111 14.97 -1.92 3.01
C ILE A 111 15.64 -1.44 1.73
N SER A 112 16.50 -2.26 1.12
CA SER A 112 17.13 -1.86 -0.13
C SER A 112 16.10 -1.69 -1.26
N ALA A 113 16.40 -0.82 -2.22
CA ALA A 113 15.52 -0.60 -3.37
C ALA A 113 15.27 -1.90 -4.16
N GLU A 114 16.29 -2.77 -4.25
CA GLU A 114 16.17 -4.07 -4.92
C GLU A 114 15.22 -5.02 -4.17
N GLN A 115 15.33 -5.10 -2.85
CA GLN A 115 14.42 -5.90 -2.03
C GLN A 115 13.00 -5.35 -2.08
N PHE A 116 12.85 -4.01 -1.97
CA PHE A 116 11.54 -3.36 -2.02
C PHE A 116 10.84 -3.55 -3.37
N ALA A 117 11.60 -3.54 -4.46
CA ALA A 117 11.06 -3.75 -5.81
C ALA A 117 10.34 -5.10 -5.98
N ALA A 118 10.71 -6.11 -5.18
CA ALA A 118 10.14 -7.45 -5.27
C ALA A 118 8.71 -7.57 -4.70
N TYR A 119 8.20 -6.57 -3.98
CA TYR A 119 6.87 -6.61 -3.38
C TYR A 119 5.84 -5.90 -4.26
N ASP A 120 4.63 -6.44 -4.32
CA ASP A 120 3.50 -5.89 -5.09
C ASP A 120 2.56 -5.11 -4.17
N VAL A 121 2.38 -5.59 -2.94
CA VAL A 121 1.45 -5.04 -1.96
C VAL A 121 2.19 -4.68 -0.67
N ILE A 122 2.04 -3.44 -0.24
CA ILE A 122 2.70 -2.91 0.94
C ILE A 122 1.65 -2.52 1.97
N PHE A 123 1.55 -3.29 3.04
CA PHE A 123 0.79 -2.88 4.21
C PHE A 123 1.61 -1.88 5.03
N VAL A 124 1.01 -0.76 5.42
CA VAL A 124 1.69 0.31 6.14
C VAL A 124 0.96 0.59 7.45
N GLY A 125 1.58 0.22 8.57
CA GLY A 125 1.02 0.28 9.92
C GLY A 125 1.59 1.40 10.78
N TYR A 126 0.72 2.13 11.52
CA TYR A 126 1.15 3.22 12.39
C TYR A 126 0.15 3.54 13.48
N PRO A 127 0.59 4.15 14.60
CA PRO A 127 -0.32 4.80 15.52
C PRO A 127 -0.76 6.16 14.94
N ILE A 128 -2.03 6.54 15.10
CA ILE A 128 -2.47 7.89 14.71
C ILE A 128 -1.90 8.92 15.69
N TRP A 129 -1.08 9.84 15.19
CA TRP A 129 -0.53 10.97 15.93
C TRP A 129 -1.06 12.28 15.37
N TRP A 130 -1.71 13.10 16.21
CA TRP A 130 -2.27 14.39 15.79
C TRP A 130 -3.18 14.29 14.55
N TYR A 131 -4.03 13.26 14.50
CA TYR A 131 -4.93 13.00 13.36
C TYR A 131 -4.21 12.77 12.04
N ASP A 132 -3.01 12.18 12.11
CA ASP A 132 -2.17 11.89 10.94
C ASP A 132 -1.27 10.67 11.20
N ALA A 133 -0.60 10.19 10.14
CA ALA A 133 0.51 9.27 10.30
C ALA A 133 1.72 10.02 10.90
N PRO A 134 2.54 9.39 11.75
CA PRO A 134 3.80 9.97 12.21
C PRO A 134 4.71 10.31 11.03
N MET A 135 5.48 11.40 11.13
CA MET A 135 6.27 11.91 10.02
C MET A 135 7.32 10.92 9.49
N ILE A 136 7.75 9.97 10.30
CA ILE A 136 8.64 8.88 9.88
C ILE A 136 7.99 7.94 8.83
N ILE A 137 6.67 7.82 8.83
CA ILE A 137 5.94 7.06 7.80
C ILE A 137 6.10 7.75 6.45
N TYR A 138 6.01 9.08 6.41
CA TYR A 138 6.25 9.84 5.17
C TYR A 138 7.70 9.73 4.70
N THR A 139 8.68 9.66 5.62
CA THR A 139 10.07 9.36 5.25
C THR A 139 10.16 8.03 4.50
N PHE A 140 9.55 6.98 5.05
CA PHE A 140 9.53 5.66 4.40
C PHE A 140 8.82 5.68 3.04
N LEU A 141 7.65 6.32 2.95
CA LEU A 141 6.90 6.42 1.71
C LEU A 141 7.63 7.19 0.61
N GLU A 142 8.43 8.18 0.97
CA GLU A 142 9.20 8.99 0.02
C GLU A 142 10.56 8.38 -0.35
N SER A 143 11.06 7.40 0.42
CA SER A 143 12.35 6.75 0.15
C SER A 143 12.27 5.58 -0.85
N HIS A 144 11.07 5.14 -1.24
CA HIS A 144 10.88 3.99 -2.11
C HIS A 144 10.04 4.30 -3.35
N ASP A 145 10.26 3.52 -4.41
CA ASP A 145 9.43 3.57 -5.62
C ASP A 145 8.20 2.67 -5.48
N PHE A 146 7.05 3.29 -5.37
CA PHE A 146 5.75 2.62 -5.28
C PHE A 146 5.04 2.47 -6.64
N SER A 147 5.70 2.75 -7.75
CA SER A 147 5.11 2.63 -9.09
C SER A 147 4.60 1.21 -9.32
N GLY A 148 3.31 1.08 -9.67
CA GLY A 148 2.66 -0.21 -9.91
C GLY A 148 2.37 -1.04 -8.66
N LYS A 149 2.61 -0.51 -7.47
CA LYS A 149 2.34 -1.19 -6.19
C LYS A 149 1.03 -0.74 -5.57
N THR A 150 0.51 -1.56 -4.67
CA THR A 150 -0.67 -1.25 -3.87
C THR A 150 -0.27 -0.98 -2.42
N ILE A 151 -0.75 0.12 -1.85
CA ILE A 151 -0.62 0.44 -0.42
C ILE A 151 -1.92 0.08 0.30
N VAL A 152 -1.79 -0.58 1.44
CA VAL A 152 -2.90 -0.94 2.32
C VAL A 152 -2.61 -0.39 3.72
N PRO A 153 -3.14 0.78 4.11
CA PRO A 153 -2.86 1.37 5.40
C PRO A 153 -3.60 0.66 6.54
N PHE A 154 -2.96 0.57 7.71
CA PHE A 154 -3.64 0.16 8.92
C PHE A 154 -3.13 0.95 10.12
N ALA A 155 -4.01 1.21 11.08
CA ALA A 155 -3.65 2.04 12.20
C ALA A 155 -4.28 1.61 13.53
N THR A 156 -3.58 1.94 14.61
CA THR A 156 -4.12 1.95 15.97
C THR A 156 -4.34 3.38 16.43
N SER A 157 -5.40 3.63 17.18
CA SER A 157 -5.80 4.97 17.58
C SER A 157 -6.38 4.99 18.98
N GLY A 158 -6.27 6.13 19.65
CA GLY A 158 -6.99 6.42 20.89
C GLY A 158 -8.44 6.85 20.69
N GLY A 159 -8.91 7.01 19.41
CA GLY A 159 -10.28 7.46 19.15
C GLY A 159 -10.50 8.11 17.79
N SER A 160 -9.44 8.46 17.04
CA SER A 160 -9.54 8.95 15.67
C SER A 160 -9.57 7.80 14.65
N GLY A 161 -10.07 8.06 13.44
CA GLY A 161 -10.05 7.14 12.32
C GLY A 161 -8.89 7.40 11.37
N LEU A 162 -8.75 6.57 10.33
CA LEU A 162 -7.86 6.78 9.19
C LEU A 162 -8.38 7.92 8.31
N ASN A 163 -7.48 8.77 7.84
CA ASN A 163 -7.77 9.86 6.90
C ASN A 163 -6.59 10.13 5.95
N GLU A 164 -5.58 9.24 5.94
CA GLU A 164 -4.29 9.47 5.28
C GLU A 164 -4.21 8.89 3.87
N GLU A 165 -5.21 8.11 3.42
CA GLU A 165 -5.17 7.39 2.14
C GLU A 165 -4.92 8.35 0.96
N SER A 166 -5.56 9.51 0.96
CA SER A 166 -5.37 10.52 -0.08
C SER A 166 -3.96 11.12 -0.07
N LYS A 167 -3.37 11.30 1.12
CA LYS A 167 -2.00 11.79 1.28
C LYS A 167 -1.00 10.76 0.81
N PHE A 168 -1.19 9.49 1.16
CA PHE A 168 -0.31 8.40 0.72
C PHE A 168 -0.33 8.28 -0.80
N ARG A 169 -1.51 8.36 -1.42
CA ARG A 169 -1.63 8.38 -2.89
C ARG A 169 -0.91 9.57 -3.51
N LEU A 170 -1.02 10.75 -2.90
CA LEU A 170 -0.36 11.97 -3.40
C LEU A 170 1.16 11.87 -3.32
N VAL A 171 1.70 11.31 -2.22
CA VAL A 171 3.14 11.18 -1.99
C VAL A 171 3.76 10.10 -2.87
N THR A 172 3.09 8.97 -3.05
CA THR A 172 3.69 7.78 -3.70
C THR A 172 3.23 7.58 -5.13
N GLY A 173 2.08 8.13 -5.53
CA GLY A 173 1.43 7.82 -6.80
C GLY A 173 0.84 6.41 -6.89
N ALA A 174 0.93 5.60 -5.82
CA ALA A 174 0.42 4.24 -5.78
C ALA A 174 -1.10 4.15 -5.70
N GLU A 175 -1.64 2.99 -6.01
CA GLU A 175 -3.00 2.65 -5.60
C GLU A 175 -3.05 2.49 -4.08
N VAL A 176 -4.00 3.15 -3.43
CA VAL A 176 -4.20 3.03 -1.97
C VAL A 176 -5.58 2.46 -1.73
N LYS A 177 -5.62 1.28 -1.10
CA LYS A 177 -6.86 0.60 -0.71
C LYS A 177 -7.44 1.18 0.58
N ASP A 178 -8.69 0.84 0.86
CA ASP A 178 -9.35 1.17 2.11
C ASP A 178 -8.63 0.50 3.29
N GLY A 179 -8.22 1.32 4.24
CA GLY A 179 -7.44 0.88 5.39
C GLY A 179 -8.29 0.39 6.56
N LEU A 180 -7.65 -0.20 7.55
CA LEU A 180 -8.28 -0.58 8.83
C LEU A 180 -7.71 0.25 9.97
N CYS A 181 -8.57 0.99 10.67
CA CYS A 181 -8.22 1.60 11.95
C CYS A 181 -8.94 0.87 13.11
N ILE A 182 -8.18 0.48 14.12
CA ILE A 182 -8.75 -0.06 15.36
C ILE A 182 -8.51 0.93 16.48
N SER A 183 -9.57 1.64 16.86
CA SER A 183 -9.56 2.53 18.04
C SER A 183 -9.57 1.70 19.29
N SER A 184 -8.80 2.14 20.31
CA SER A 184 -8.64 1.42 21.57
C SER A 184 -8.23 -0.05 21.37
N PHE A 185 -7.26 -0.26 20.45
CA PHE A 185 -6.75 -1.59 20.16
C PHE A 185 -6.33 -2.32 21.43
N SER A 186 -6.72 -3.58 21.53
CA SER A 186 -6.27 -4.51 22.57
C SER A 186 -5.89 -5.83 21.90
N ALA A 187 -4.70 -6.33 22.23
CA ALA A 187 -4.27 -7.63 21.76
C ALA A 187 -5.26 -8.74 22.19
N GLY A 188 -5.59 -9.65 21.28
CA GLY A 188 -6.48 -10.78 21.55
C GLY A 188 -7.36 -11.15 20.36
N ASN A 189 -8.15 -12.21 20.55
CA ASN A 189 -8.93 -12.84 19.49
C ASN A 189 -9.86 -11.87 18.75
N SER A 190 -10.51 -10.95 19.45
CA SER A 190 -11.44 -9.99 18.81
C SER A 190 -10.73 -9.08 17.80
N SER A 191 -9.57 -8.53 18.14
CA SER A 191 -8.78 -7.70 17.25
C SER A 191 -8.17 -8.53 16.11
N LYS A 192 -7.69 -9.75 16.43
CA LYS A 192 -7.16 -10.69 15.43
C LYS A 192 -8.21 -11.03 14.38
N THR A 193 -9.40 -11.48 14.79
CA THR A 193 -10.50 -11.81 13.86
C THR A 193 -10.92 -10.61 13.02
N ARG A 194 -10.87 -9.40 13.57
CA ARG A 194 -11.16 -8.18 12.83
C ARG A 194 -10.15 -7.92 11.72
N VAL A 195 -8.87 -8.14 12.00
CA VAL A 195 -7.79 -8.04 11.00
C VAL A 195 -7.95 -9.13 9.94
N GLU A 196 -8.15 -10.38 10.33
CA GLU A 196 -8.35 -11.52 9.41
C GLU A 196 -9.52 -11.28 8.45
N ASN A 197 -10.67 -10.83 8.96
CA ASN A 197 -11.84 -10.53 8.13
C ASN A 197 -11.57 -9.38 7.15
N TRP A 198 -10.84 -8.35 7.58
CA TRP A 198 -10.47 -7.23 6.72
C TRP A 198 -9.51 -7.66 5.61
N VAL A 199 -8.45 -8.40 5.95
CA VAL A 199 -7.48 -8.94 4.98
C VAL A 199 -8.16 -9.87 3.97
N THR A 200 -9.08 -10.74 4.43
CA THR A 200 -9.88 -11.61 3.58
C THR A 200 -10.78 -10.82 2.64
N GLY A 201 -11.41 -9.75 3.14
CA GLY A 201 -12.26 -8.86 2.33
C GLY A 201 -11.48 -8.12 1.24
N LEU A 202 -10.18 -7.90 1.42
CA LEU A 202 -9.28 -7.32 0.42
C LEU A 202 -8.74 -8.35 -0.58
N GLY A 203 -8.94 -9.64 -0.35
CA GLY A 203 -8.43 -10.72 -1.20
C GLY A 203 -6.97 -11.10 -0.96
N TYR A 204 -6.38 -10.72 0.19
CA TYR A 204 -4.96 -10.99 0.52
C TYR A 204 -4.76 -12.10 1.56
N HIS A 205 -5.78 -12.84 1.92
CA HIS A 205 -5.67 -13.94 2.88
C HIS A 205 -4.95 -15.15 2.24
N LYS A 206 -3.94 -15.72 2.97
CA LYS A 206 -3.23 -16.94 2.55
C LYS A 206 -4.05 -18.21 2.74
#